data_4209b59e44d6963f5dae413e0b80e494
#
_entry.id   4209b59e44d6963f5dae413e0b80e494
#
_cell.length_a   1.000
_cell.length_b   1.000
_cell.length_c   1.000
_cell.angle_alpha   90.00
_cell.angle_beta   90.00
_cell.angle_gamma   90.00
#
_symmetry.space_group_name_H-M   'P 1'
#
loop_
_entity.id
_entity.type
_entity.pdbx_description
1 polymer ?
#
loop_
_entity_poly.entity_id
_entity_poly.type
_entity_poly.pdbx_seq_one_letter_code
_entity_poly.pdbx_strand_id
1 'polypeptide(L)'
;MSVLSRLLSRGDADEHVVIEPMRRRHLADVLAIEQVSYPKPWSRGVFQSELELARGSDRFYIVARAGATVVGYAGLMFVVGDAHVTNIAVTADRQRAGVATRMLAELAWEAINRGCEAMTLEVRVSNTGAQSLYRSFGFVPAGVRQRYYENTEDAIVMWCHDIGEAAYRERLEQLSPESVPGPRLR
;
A
#
# COMPACT_ATOMS: atom_id res chain seq x y z
N MET A 1 -34.38 -17.88 3.70
CA MET A 1 -33.15 -17.50 2.99
C MET A 1 -32.46 -18.74 2.51
N SER A 2 -32.34 -18.90 1.20
CA SER A 2 -31.95 -20.16 0.52
C SER A 2 -30.47 -20.50 0.73
N VAL A 3 -30.17 -21.79 0.86
CA VAL A 3 -28.82 -22.38 0.94
C VAL A 3 -27.96 -21.97 -0.27
N LEU A 4 -28.57 -21.73 -1.44
CA LEU A 4 -27.94 -21.23 -2.66
C LEU A 4 -27.37 -19.81 -2.50
N SER A 5 -28.00 -18.93 -1.70
CA SER A 5 -27.48 -17.58 -1.44
C SER A 5 -26.21 -17.59 -0.59
N ARG A 6 -26.03 -18.60 0.29
CA ARG A 6 -24.82 -18.78 1.10
C ARG A 6 -23.66 -19.42 0.33
N LEU A 7 -23.94 -20.17 -0.72
CA LEU A 7 -22.90 -20.77 -1.59
C LEU A 7 -22.34 -19.77 -2.59
N LEU A 8 -23.14 -18.83 -3.06
CA LEU A 8 -22.70 -17.77 -3.99
C LEU A 8 -21.84 -16.69 -3.28
N SER A 9 -22.08 -16.43 -1.98
CA SER A 9 -21.25 -15.51 -1.20
C SER A 9 -19.92 -16.10 -0.69
N ARG A 10 -19.71 -17.41 -0.80
CA ARG A 10 -18.46 -18.09 -0.45
C ARG A 10 -17.46 -18.16 -1.61
N GLY A 11 -17.90 -17.98 -2.84
CA GLY A 11 -17.05 -17.99 -4.05
C GLY A 11 -16.17 -16.76 -4.20
N ASP A 12 -16.57 -15.61 -3.63
CA ASP A 12 -15.84 -14.34 -3.80
C ASP A 12 -14.69 -14.13 -2.77
N ALA A 13 -14.66 -14.89 -1.68
CA ALA A 13 -13.66 -14.71 -0.63
C ALA A 13 -12.32 -15.40 -0.92
N ASP A 14 -12.28 -16.32 -1.88
CA ASP A 14 -11.11 -17.16 -2.21
C ASP A 14 -10.48 -16.78 -3.57
N GLU A 15 -10.88 -15.66 -4.14
CA GLU A 15 -10.31 -15.18 -5.39
C GLU A 15 -8.88 -14.67 -5.15
N HIS A 16 -7.91 -15.36 -5.76
CA HIS A 16 -6.49 -15.04 -5.59
C HIS A 16 -6.20 -13.58 -5.96
N VAL A 17 -5.72 -12.80 -4.99
CA VAL A 17 -5.36 -11.40 -5.21
C VAL A 17 -4.00 -11.34 -5.90
N VAL A 18 -3.93 -10.66 -7.02
CA VAL A 18 -2.70 -10.39 -7.78
C VAL A 18 -2.28 -8.94 -7.57
N ILE A 19 -1.00 -8.71 -7.28
CA ILE A 19 -0.44 -7.36 -7.22
C ILE A 19 0.32 -7.08 -8.52
N GLU A 20 0.02 -5.95 -9.15
CA GLU A 20 0.66 -5.55 -10.40
C GLU A 20 0.91 -4.04 -10.44
N PRO A 21 1.82 -3.54 -11.30
CA PRO A 21 2.03 -2.11 -11.48
C PRO A 21 0.75 -1.39 -11.88
N MET A 22 0.47 -0.25 -11.24
CA MET A 22 -0.67 0.60 -11.59
C MET A 22 -0.50 1.17 -12.99
N ARG A 23 -1.58 1.15 -13.77
CA ARG A 23 -1.65 1.69 -15.13
C ARG A 23 -2.88 2.59 -15.27
N ARG A 24 -2.91 3.43 -16.31
CA ARG A 24 -4.04 4.34 -16.59
C ARG A 24 -5.40 3.64 -16.65
N ARG A 25 -5.43 2.38 -17.11
CA ARG A 25 -6.67 1.57 -17.16
C ARG A 25 -7.28 1.29 -15.77
N HIS A 26 -6.46 1.30 -14.70
CA HIS A 26 -6.90 1.04 -13.33
C HIS A 26 -7.48 2.28 -12.64
N LEU A 27 -7.32 3.48 -13.24
CA LEU A 27 -7.64 4.74 -12.56
C LEU A 27 -9.13 4.92 -12.22
N ALA A 28 -10.04 4.28 -12.96
CA ALA A 28 -11.47 4.35 -12.65
C ALA A 28 -11.75 3.70 -11.28
N ASP A 29 -11.23 2.49 -11.08
CA ASP A 29 -11.41 1.73 -9.84
C ASP A 29 -10.61 2.34 -8.69
N VAL A 30 -9.38 2.77 -8.94
CA VAL A 30 -8.54 3.47 -7.95
C VAL A 30 -9.23 4.71 -7.42
N LEU A 31 -9.81 5.53 -8.29
CA LEU A 31 -10.57 6.72 -7.90
C LEU A 31 -11.82 6.39 -7.07
N ALA A 32 -12.50 5.29 -7.38
CA ALA A 32 -13.64 4.84 -6.58
C ALA A 32 -13.21 4.44 -5.15
N ILE A 33 -12.07 3.73 -5.02
CA ILE A 33 -11.49 3.39 -3.72
C ILE A 33 -11.04 4.65 -2.98
N GLU A 34 -10.34 5.56 -3.67
CA GLU A 34 -9.83 6.81 -3.12
C GLU A 34 -10.95 7.66 -2.51
N GLN A 35 -12.07 7.82 -3.23
CA GLN A 35 -13.22 8.63 -2.79
C GLN A 35 -13.85 8.15 -1.49
N VAL A 36 -13.83 6.84 -1.22
CA VAL A 36 -14.41 6.29 0.01
C VAL A 36 -13.39 6.14 1.13
N SER A 37 -12.09 6.15 0.79
CA SER A 37 -11.00 5.95 1.75
C SER A 37 -10.51 7.24 2.40
N TYR A 38 -10.62 8.37 1.69
CA TYR A 38 -10.03 9.64 2.14
C TYR A 38 -11.02 10.79 2.08
N PRO A 39 -11.09 11.65 3.13
CA PRO A 39 -11.94 12.85 3.14
C PRO A 39 -11.59 13.87 2.06
N LYS A 40 -10.32 13.93 1.65
CA LYS A 40 -9.81 14.76 0.54
C LYS A 40 -9.16 13.85 -0.51
N PRO A 41 -9.95 13.21 -1.35
CA PRO A 41 -9.44 12.28 -2.34
C PRO A 41 -8.63 12.99 -3.43
N TRP A 42 -7.61 12.33 -3.91
CA TRP A 42 -6.85 12.78 -5.08
C TRP A 42 -7.71 12.73 -6.33
N SER A 43 -7.55 13.74 -7.15
CA SER A 43 -8.22 13.80 -8.45
C SER A 43 -7.55 12.84 -9.47
N ARG A 44 -8.27 12.55 -10.55
CA ARG A 44 -7.71 11.82 -11.69
C ARG A 44 -6.43 12.47 -12.23
N GLY A 45 -6.37 13.81 -12.26
CA GLY A 45 -5.19 14.55 -12.72
C GLY A 45 -3.97 14.30 -11.85
N VAL A 46 -4.14 14.24 -10.53
CA VAL A 46 -3.05 13.92 -9.59
C VAL A 46 -2.51 12.52 -9.88
N PHE A 47 -3.36 11.49 -9.95
CA PHE A 47 -2.91 10.13 -10.27
C PHE A 47 -2.23 10.02 -11.64
N GLN A 48 -2.71 10.77 -12.64
CA GLN A 48 -2.06 10.80 -13.94
C GLN A 48 -0.65 11.38 -13.87
N SER A 49 -0.47 12.50 -13.16
CA SER A 49 0.84 13.11 -12.92
C SER A 49 1.77 12.16 -12.15
N GLU A 50 1.28 11.51 -11.11
CA GLU A 50 2.06 10.52 -10.35
C GLU A 50 2.50 9.33 -11.22
N LEU A 51 1.63 8.83 -12.11
CA LEU A 51 1.99 7.77 -13.05
C LEU A 51 2.98 8.22 -14.14
N GLU A 52 3.02 9.50 -14.46
CA GLU A 52 4.04 10.08 -15.36
C GLU A 52 5.40 10.19 -14.66
N LEU A 53 5.42 10.63 -13.39
CA LEU A 53 6.62 10.65 -12.55
C LEU A 53 7.15 9.22 -12.29
N ALA A 54 6.27 8.22 -12.22
CA ALA A 54 6.67 6.82 -12.09
C ALA A 54 7.49 6.30 -13.28
N ARG A 55 7.38 6.91 -14.47
CA ARG A 55 8.24 6.59 -15.62
C ARG A 55 9.68 7.07 -15.44
N GLY A 56 9.88 8.13 -14.64
CA GLY A 56 11.18 8.71 -14.31
C GLY A 56 11.86 8.10 -13.08
N SER A 57 11.31 7.02 -12.51
CA SER A 57 11.79 6.34 -11.31
C SER A 57 11.58 7.05 -9.96
N ASP A 58 10.99 8.24 -9.92
CA ASP A 58 10.75 8.96 -8.65
C ASP A 58 9.50 8.46 -7.90
N ARG A 59 8.71 7.61 -8.54
CA ARG A 59 7.45 7.05 -8.02
C ARG A 59 7.33 5.58 -8.34
N PHE A 60 6.56 4.87 -7.52
CA PHE A 60 6.16 3.50 -7.78
C PHE A 60 4.74 3.29 -7.29
N TYR A 61 3.85 2.85 -8.16
CA TYR A 61 2.44 2.61 -7.84
C TYR A 61 2.03 1.20 -8.24
N ILE A 62 1.30 0.53 -7.35
CA ILE A 62 0.75 -0.81 -7.55
C ILE A 62 -0.76 -0.83 -7.31
N VAL A 63 -1.41 -1.83 -7.88
CA VAL A 63 -2.80 -2.20 -7.57
C VAL A 63 -2.86 -3.66 -7.15
N ALA A 64 -3.79 -3.96 -6.25
CA ALA A 64 -4.21 -5.31 -5.91
C ALA A 64 -5.51 -5.62 -6.65
N ARG A 65 -5.54 -6.71 -7.41
CA ARG A 65 -6.72 -7.17 -8.17
C ARG A 65 -7.20 -8.53 -7.70
N ALA A 66 -8.51 -8.65 -7.53
CA ALA A 66 -9.22 -9.91 -7.43
C ALA A 66 -9.95 -10.11 -8.76
N GLY A 67 -9.50 -11.09 -9.56
CA GLY A 67 -9.97 -11.26 -10.94
C GLY A 67 -9.77 -9.99 -11.78
N ALA A 68 -10.85 -9.43 -12.31
CA ALA A 68 -10.84 -8.20 -13.11
C ALA A 68 -10.92 -6.91 -12.28
N THR A 69 -11.31 -6.99 -11.00
CA THR A 69 -11.62 -5.84 -10.15
C THR A 69 -10.40 -5.39 -9.33
N VAL A 70 -10.11 -4.08 -9.30
CA VAL A 70 -9.13 -3.51 -8.39
C VAL A 70 -9.74 -3.42 -6.99
N VAL A 71 -9.08 -4.04 -6.01
CA VAL A 71 -9.53 -4.09 -4.61
C VAL A 71 -8.63 -3.31 -3.66
N GLY A 72 -7.54 -2.76 -4.16
CA GLY A 72 -6.63 -1.93 -3.39
C GLY A 72 -5.57 -1.29 -4.27
N TYR A 73 -4.91 -0.28 -3.74
CA TYR A 73 -3.76 0.35 -4.39
C TYR A 73 -2.80 0.93 -3.35
N ALA A 74 -1.55 1.11 -3.76
CA ALA A 74 -0.52 1.70 -2.90
C ALA A 74 0.54 2.42 -3.75
N GLY A 75 1.25 3.37 -3.13
CA GLY A 75 2.27 4.15 -3.80
C GLY A 75 3.47 4.48 -2.94
N LEU A 76 4.63 4.63 -3.59
CA LEU A 76 5.88 5.14 -3.05
C LEU A 76 6.34 6.37 -3.82
N MET A 77 6.93 7.29 -3.08
CA MET A 77 7.78 8.36 -3.56
C MET A 77 9.20 8.13 -3.07
N PHE A 78 10.20 8.25 -3.96
CA PHE A 78 11.61 8.11 -3.61
C PHE A 78 12.24 9.49 -3.43
N VAL A 79 12.90 9.71 -2.29
CA VAL A 79 13.55 10.97 -1.93
C VAL A 79 14.91 10.65 -1.32
N VAL A 80 15.98 10.96 -2.04
CA VAL A 80 17.40 10.83 -1.63
C VAL A 80 17.68 9.74 -0.58
N GLY A 81 17.69 8.48 -1.03
CA GLY A 81 18.02 7.33 -0.16
C GLY A 81 16.86 6.74 0.62
N ASP A 82 15.71 7.40 0.66
CA ASP A 82 14.52 6.95 1.40
C ASP A 82 13.32 6.71 0.49
N ALA A 83 12.41 5.86 0.94
CA ALA A 83 11.13 5.62 0.30
C ALA A 83 9.97 6.08 1.20
N HIS A 84 9.13 6.97 0.68
CA HIS A 84 7.96 7.46 1.38
C HIS A 84 6.69 6.79 0.87
N VAL A 85 5.93 6.13 1.74
CA VAL A 85 4.61 5.58 1.40
C VAL A 85 3.62 6.73 1.29
N THR A 86 3.16 7.03 0.07
CA THR A 86 2.27 8.17 -0.18
C THR A 86 0.82 7.86 0.16
N ASN A 87 0.38 6.65 -0.15
CA ASN A 87 -0.96 6.16 0.13
C ASN A 87 -1.01 4.63 0.09
N ILE A 88 -1.98 4.07 0.79
CA ILE A 88 -2.34 2.67 0.75
C ILE A 88 -3.82 2.54 1.14
N ALA A 89 -4.62 1.97 0.27
CA ALA A 89 -6.05 1.77 0.51
C ALA A 89 -6.54 0.44 -0.03
N VAL A 90 -7.52 -0.15 0.67
CA VAL A 90 -8.17 -1.42 0.33
C VAL A 90 -9.67 -1.24 0.46
N THR A 91 -10.44 -1.79 -0.47
CA THR A 91 -11.92 -1.79 -0.41
C THR A 91 -12.41 -2.42 0.88
N ALA A 92 -13.53 -1.91 1.42
CA ALA A 92 -14.05 -2.31 2.73
C ALA A 92 -14.31 -3.83 2.85
N ASP A 93 -14.79 -4.45 1.78
CA ASP A 93 -15.09 -5.89 1.68
C ASP A 93 -13.82 -6.77 1.65
N ARG A 94 -12.67 -6.21 1.33
CA ARG A 94 -11.36 -6.90 1.29
C ARG A 94 -10.41 -6.47 2.40
N GLN A 95 -10.85 -5.61 3.32
CA GLN A 95 -10.06 -5.28 4.51
C GLN A 95 -9.94 -6.51 5.42
N ARG A 96 -8.84 -6.60 6.18
CA ARG A 96 -8.50 -7.71 7.08
C ARG A 96 -8.25 -9.05 6.38
N ALA A 97 -8.18 -9.07 5.05
CA ALA A 97 -7.85 -10.23 4.23
C ALA A 97 -6.36 -10.28 3.81
N GLY A 98 -5.47 -9.52 4.46
CA GLY A 98 -4.04 -9.51 4.16
C GLY A 98 -3.63 -8.68 2.94
N VAL A 99 -4.56 -8.07 2.20
CA VAL A 99 -4.26 -7.32 0.97
C VAL A 99 -3.30 -6.16 1.23
N ALA A 100 -3.53 -5.36 2.28
CA ALA A 100 -2.64 -4.25 2.63
C ALA A 100 -1.25 -4.74 3.07
N THR A 101 -1.16 -5.88 3.76
CA THR A 101 0.11 -6.51 4.14
C THR A 101 0.92 -6.87 2.89
N ARG A 102 0.30 -7.53 1.92
CA ARG A 102 0.96 -7.91 0.66
C ARG A 102 1.41 -6.68 -0.14
N MET A 103 0.56 -5.65 -0.25
CA MET A 103 0.94 -4.42 -0.94
C MET A 103 2.11 -3.71 -0.25
N LEU A 104 2.09 -3.61 1.09
CA LEU A 104 3.19 -2.98 1.82
C LEU A 104 4.49 -3.78 1.70
N ALA A 105 4.43 -5.11 1.66
CA ALA A 105 5.59 -5.95 1.40
C ALA A 105 6.17 -5.70 -0.01
N GLU A 106 5.33 -5.59 -1.04
CA GLU A 106 5.78 -5.24 -2.40
C GLU A 106 6.45 -3.86 -2.44
N LEU A 107 5.88 -2.87 -1.74
CA LEU A 107 6.49 -1.54 -1.63
C LEU A 107 7.86 -1.63 -0.93
N ALA A 108 7.97 -2.39 0.16
CA ALA A 108 9.23 -2.56 0.88
C ALA A 108 10.30 -3.26 0.02
N TRP A 109 9.94 -4.31 -0.71
CA TRP A 109 10.85 -4.96 -1.65
C TRP A 109 11.31 -4.01 -2.76
N GLU A 110 10.43 -3.18 -3.29
CA GLU A 110 10.81 -2.19 -4.29
C GLU A 110 11.76 -1.14 -3.72
N ALA A 111 11.53 -0.66 -2.48
CA ALA A 111 12.44 0.26 -1.79
C ALA A 111 13.84 -0.37 -1.61
N ILE A 112 13.91 -1.61 -1.14
CA ILE A 112 15.16 -2.36 -1.01
C ILE A 112 15.88 -2.51 -2.37
N ASN A 113 15.13 -2.88 -3.41
CA ASN A 113 15.69 -3.08 -4.75
C ASN A 113 16.27 -1.80 -5.36
N ARG A 114 15.79 -0.63 -4.92
CA ARG A 114 16.32 0.68 -5.31
C ARG A 114 17.43 1.19 -4.40
N GLY A 115 17.81 0.40 -3.40
CA GLY A 115 18.89 0.76 -2.48
C GLY A 115 18.50 1.81 -1.44
N CYS A 116 17.21 1.94 -1.13
CA CYS A 116 16.78 2.80 -0.04
C CYS A 116 17.24 2.24 1.31
N GLU A 117 17.64 3.14 2.22
CA GLU A 117 18.09 2.80 3.56
C GLU A 117 16.94 2.79 4.57
N ALA A 118 15.88 3.57 4.30
CA ALA A 118 14.73 3.66 5.17
C ALA A 118 13.41 3.83 4.40
N MET A 119 12.30 3.56 5.10
CA MET A 119 10.95 3.89 4.67
C MET A 119 10.29 4.81 5.69
N THR A 120 9.46 5.73 5.23
CA THR A 120 8.69 6.64 6.08
C THR A 120 7.25 6.78 5.59
N LEU A 121 6.37 7.20 6.47
CA LEU A 121 4.97 7.50 6.18
C LEU A 121 4.35 8.42 7.23
N GLU A 122 3.21 9.01 6.89
CA GLU A 122 2.30 9.62 7.85
C GLU A 122 1.02 8.78 7.97
N VAL A 123 0.55 8.62 9.21
CA VAL A 123 -0.69 7.90 9.50
C VAL A 123 -1.55 8.70 10.48
N ARG A 124 -2.87 8.74 10.25
CA ARG A 124 -3.82 9.38 11.18
C ARG A 124 -3.71 8.78 12.57
N VAL A 125 -3.77 9.63 13.59
CA VAL A 125 -3.79 9.17 15.00
C VAL A 125 -4.96 8.22 15.26
N SER A 126 -6.11 8.45 14.62
CA SER A 126 -7.29 7.59 14.75
C SER A 126 -7.17 6.25 14.03
N ASN A 127 -6.28 6.11 13.03
CA ASN A 127 -6.16 4.89 12.24
C ASN A 127 -5.28 3.83 12.92
N THR A 128 -5.76 3.28 14.04
CA THR A 128 -5.05 2.28 14.85
C THR A 128 -4.77 0.98 14.09
N GLY A 129 -5.65 0.63 13.13
CA GLY A 129 -5.46 -0.55 12.28
C GLY A 129 -4.25 -0.43 11.36
N ALA A 130 -4.10 0.70 10.67
CA ALA A 130 -2.93 0.98 9.85
C ALA A 130 -1.65 1.09 10.68
N GLN A 131 -1.71 1.75 11.85
CA GLN A 131 -0.57 1.82 12.77
C GLN A 131 -0.09 0.43 13.19
N SER A 132 -1.02 -0.51 13.46
CA SER A 132 -0.67 -1.89 13.82
C SER A 132 0.00 -2.61 12.65
N LEU A 133 -0.50 -2.42 11.43
CA LEU A 133 0.12 -2.96 10.21
C LEU A 133 1.55 -2.42 10.06
N TYR A 134 1.75 -1.10 10.15
CA TYR A 134 3.08 -0.50 9.99
C TYR A 134 4.06 -0.97 11.08
N ARG A 135 3.62 -1.09 12.34
CA ARG A 135 4.47 -1.64 13.41
C ARG A 135 4.91 -3.08 13.14
N SER A 136 4.06 -3.92 12.55
CA SER A 136 4.45 -5.30 12.19
C SER A 136 5.56 -5.32 11.14
N PHE A 137 5.66 -4.29 10.30
CA PHE A 137 6.75 -4.08 9.34
C PHE A 137 7.98 -3.40 9.95
N GLY A 138 7.99 -3.09 11.24
CA GLY A 138 9.13 -2.46 11.89
C GLY A 138 9.11 -0.93 11.91
N PHE A 139 8.03 -0.31 11.44
CA PHE A 139 7.88 1.14 11.58
C PHE A 139 7.69 1.54 13.04
N VAL A 140 8.40 2.58 13.44
CA VAL A 140 8.31 3.18 14.78
C VAL A 140 7.90 4.65 14.68
N PRO A 141 7.11 5.18 15.65
CA PRO A 141 6.79 6.59 15.69
C PRO A 141 8.07 7.44 15.86
N ALA A 142 8.21 8.49 15.05
CA ALA A 142 9.33 9.42 15.08
C ALA A 142 8.91 10.87 15.33
N GLY A 143 7.63 11.17 15.27
CA GLY A 143 7.10 12.50 15.51
C GLY A 143 5.60 12.60 15.25
N VAL A 144 5.06 13.79 15.49
CA VAL A 144 3.66 14.12 15.23
C VAL A 144 3.62 15.43 14.43
N ARG A 145 2.86 15.41 13.32
CA ARG A 145 2.51 16.63 12.58
C ARG A 145 1.12 17.06 13.00
N GLN A 146 1.06 18.17 13.75
CA GLN A 146 -0.20 18.69 14.24
C GLN A 146 -1.12 19.14 13.11
N ARG A 147 -2.40 18.80 13.19
CA ARG A 147 -3.46 19.21 12.25
C ARG A 147 -3.12 18.94 10.77
N TYR A 148 -2.37 17.87 10.52
CA TYR A 148 -1.87 17.53 9.18
C TYR A 148 -3.00 17.17 8.23
N TYR A 149 -3.96 16.38 8.70
CA TYR A 149 -5.12 15.97 7.92
C TYR A 149 -6.28 16.95 8.08
N GLU A 150 -6.66 17.59 6.99
CA GLU A 150 -7.79 18.54 6.88
C GLU A 150 -7.75 19.67 7.94
N ASN A 151 -6.59 19.97 8.49
CA ASN A 151 -6.40 20.92 9.59
C ASN A 151 -7.19 20.57 10.86
N THR A 152 -7.56 19.32 11.05
CA THR A 152 -8.39 18.82 12.17
C THR A 152 -7.74 17.67 12.93
N GLU A 153 -7.00 16.80 12.24
CA GLU A 153 -6.42 15.60 12.83
C GLU A 153 -4.91 15.55 12.66
N ASP A 154 -4.22 15.10 13.71
CA ASP A 154 -2.77 14.93 13.72
C ASP A 154 -2.35 13.69 12.93
N ALA A 155 -1.15 13.74 12.38
CA ALA A 155 -0.47 12.59 11.79
C ALA A 155 0.69 12.14 12.68
N ILE A 156 0.79 10.83 12.89
CA ILE A 156 2.01 10.22 13.41
C ILE A 156 2.94 10.01 12.22
N VAL A 157 4.13 10.55 12.29
CA VAL A 157 5.22 10.23 11.35
C VAL A 157 5.88 8.96 11.84
N MET A 158 5.98 7.95 10.98
CA MET A 158 6.61 6.67 11.31
C MET A 158 7.78 6.41 10.36
N TRP A 159 8.85 5.82 10.92
CA TRP A 159 10.06 5.43 10.20
C TRP A 159 10.38 3.97 10.41
N CYS A 160 10.88 3.34 9.37
CA CYS A 160 11.50 2.03 9.38
C CYS A 160 12.90 2.16 8.78
N HIS A 161 13.93 2.03 9.60
CA HIS A 161 15.33 2.11 9.21
C HIS A 161 15.88 0.72 8.87
N ASP A 162 17.07 0.71 8.26
CA ASP A 162 17.87 -0.49 7.99
C ASP A 162 17.11 -1.53 7.15
N ILE A 163 16.26 -1.06 6.22
CA ILE A 163 15.45 -1.96 5.37
C ILE A 163 16.30 -2.79 4.41
N GLY A 164 17.54 -2.41 4.16
CA GLY A 164 18.53 -3.16 3.38
C GLY A 164 19.11 -4.38 4.10
N GLU A 165 18.98 -4.48 5.42
CA GLU A 165 19.57 -5.52 6.25
C GLU A 165 18.89 -6.89 6.05
N ALA A 166 19.67 -7.97 6.27
CA ALA A 166 19.16 -9.34 6.14
C ALA A 166 17.98 -9.62 7.07
N ALA A 167 18.04 -9.13 8.30
CA ALA A 167 16.98 -9.29 9.30
C ALA A 167 15.64 -8.67 8.85
N TYR A 168 15.68 -7.55 8.12
CA TYR A 168 14.45 -6.95 7.58
C TYR A 168 13.88 -7.76 6.42
N ARG A 169 14.73 -8.31 5.55
CA ARG A 169 14.32 -9.21 4.46
C ARG A 169 13.64 -10.47 4.99
N GLU A 170 14.22 -11.10 6.01
CA GLU A 170 13.62 -12.25 6.70
C GLU A 170 12.24 -11.90 7.29
N ARG A 171 12.09 -10.71 7.88
CA ARG A 171 10.79 -10.21 8.36
C ARG A 171 9.77 -10.10 7.23
N LEU A 172 10.14 -9.55 6.07
CA LEU A 172 9.25 -9.43 4.92
C LEU A 172 8.80 -10.80 4.40
N GLU A 173 9.72 -11.77 4.33
CA GLU A 173 9.42 -13.15 3.94
C GLU A 173 8.42 -13.82 4.89
N GLN A 174 8.53 -13.55 6.19
CA GLN A 174 7.58 -14.06 7.20
C GLN A 174 6.20 -13.40 7.11
N LEU A 175 6.16 -12.08 6.86
CA LEU A 175 4.91 -11.31 6.78
C LEU A 175 4.13 -11.58 5.49
N SER A 176 4.83 -11.79 4.39
CA SER A 176 4.23 -12.01 3.07
C SER A 176 5.11 -12.93 2.21
N PRO A 177 5.07 -14.25 2.47
CA PRO A 177 5.86 -15.23 1.71
C PRO A 177 5.61 -15.19 0.19
N GLU A 178 4.40 -14.75 -0.21
CA GLU A 178 4.01 -14.65 -1.61
C GLU A 178 4.62 -13.44 -2.33
N SER A 179 5.11 -12.45 -1.59
CA SER A 179 5.72 -11.22 -2.13
C SER A 179 7.24 -11.31 -2.27
N VAL A 180 7.84 -12.47 -2.01
CA VAL A 180 9.29 -12.66 -2.21
C VAL A 180 9.61 -12.45 -3.69
N PRO A 181 10.51 -11.50 -4.04
CA PRO A 181 10.85 -11.26 -5.43
C PRO A 181 11.50 -12.50 -6.02
N GLY A 182 10.80 -13.14 -6.95
CA GLY A 182 11.47 -14.05 -7.86
C GLY A 182 12.56 -13.27 -8.66
N PRO A 183 13.56 -13.96 -9.25
CA PRO A 183 14.54 -13.30 -10.10
C PRO A 183 13.78 -12.57 -11.21
N ARG A 184 13.72 -11.23 -11.13
CA ARG A 184 13.10 -10.42 -12.19
C ARG A 184 13.98 -10.58 -13.42
N LEU A 185 13.50 -11.32 -14.40
CA LEU A 185 14.07 -11.29 -15.76
C LEU A 185 14.01 -9.83 -16.22
N ARG A 186 15.19 -9.25 -16.47
CA ARG A 186 15.38 -7.90 -17.01
C ARG A 186 14.82 -7.80 -18.42
#